data_12f77018eeafe36331657d673c2ab5ce
#
_entry.id   12f77018eeafe36331657d673c2ab5ce
#
_cell.length_a   1.000
_cell.length_b   1.000
_cell.length_c   1.000
_cell.angle_alpha   90.00
_cell.angle_beta   90.00
_cell.angle_gamma   90.00
#
_symmetry.space_group_name_H-M   'P 1'
#
loop_
_entity.id
_entity.type
_entity.pdbx_description
1 polymer ?
#
loop_
_entity_poly.entity_id
_entity_poly.type
_entity_poly.pdbx_seq_one_letter_code
_entity_poly.pdbx_strand_id
1 'polypeptide(L)'
;VYAAQQNILSVHILNQQTGKPAADVAVTLEKKADNGWLQLNTAKTDKDGRIKALWPEQTATTGDYRVVFKTGDYFKKQNLESFFPEIPVEFHINKVNEHYHVPLLLSQYGYSTYRGS
;
A
#
# COMPACT_ATOMS: atom_id res chain seq x y z
N VAL A 1 5.41 -24.18 20.05
CA VAL A 1 5.60 -23.01 19.22
C VAL A 1 4.27 -22.64 18.60
N TYR A 2 4.17 -21.46 18.29
CA TYR A 2 2.98 -20.98 17.68
C TYR A 2 3.33 -20.41 16.33
N ALA A 3 2.37 -20.38 15.45
CA ALA A 3 2.56 -19.75 14.17
C ALA A 3 2.82 -18.27 14.38
N ALA A 4 3.70 -17.71 13.59
CA ALA A 4 3.90 -16.28 13.60
C ALA A 4 2.59 -15.60 13.27
N GLN A 5 2.29 -14.53 13.95
CA GLN A 5 1.10 -13.76 13.65
C GLN A 5 1.25 -13.15 12.27
N GLN A 6 0.24 -13.29 11.46
CA GLN A 6 0.22 -12.61 10.19
C GLN A 6 -0.04 -11.13 10.41
N ASN A 7 0.69 -10.31 9.67
CA ASN A 7 0.42 -8.89 9.70
C ASN A 7 -0.95 -8.65 9.08
N ILE A 8 -1.71 -7.72 9.63
CA ILE A 8 -3.09 -7.51 9.18
C ILE A 8 -3.18 -6.72 7.87
N LEU A 9 -2.07 -6.16 7.41
CA LEU A 9 -2.08 -5.35 6.19
C LEU A 9 -0.94 -5.74 5.27
N SER A 10 -1.27 -6.03 4.03
CA SER A 10 -0.30 -6.24 2.97
C SER A 10 -0.73 -5.47 1.73
N VAL A 11 0.24 -5.14 0.87
CA VAL A 11 -0.05 -4.47 -0.39
C VAL A 11 0.70 -5.16 -1.52
N HIS A 12 0.22 -4.95 -2.73
CA HIS A 12 0.83 -5.52 -3.93
C HIS A 12 0.62 -4.55 -5.08
N ILE A 13 1.67 -4.27 -5.83
CA ILE A 13 1.59 -3.36 -6.98
C ILE A 13 2.00 -4.09 -8.24
N LEU A 14 1.10 -4.10 -9.21
CA LEU A 14 1.37 -4.65 -10.53
C LEU A 14 1.41 -3.52 -11.54
N ASN A 15 2.48 -3.48 -12.33
CA ASN A 15 2.60 -2.51 -13.42
C ASN A 15 1.87 -3.09 -14.63
N GLN A 16 0.72 -2.51 -14.97
CA GLN A 16 -0.10 -3.00 -16.08
C GLN A 16 0.54 -2.81 -17.44
N GLN A 17 1.45 -1.85 -17.56
CA GLN A 17 2.10 -1.58 -18.84
C GLN A 17 3.13 -2.64 -19.19
N THR A 18 3.78 -3.23 -18.20
CA THR A 18 4.80 -4.26 -18.41
C THR A 18 4.31 -5.66 -18.07
N GLY A 19 3.23 -5.76 -17.32
CA GLY A 19 2.75 -7.03 -16.78
C GLY A 19 3.60 -7.59 -15.66
N LYS A 20 4.49 -6.78 -15.11
CA LYS A 20 5.44 -7.20 -14.06
C LYS A 20 5.17 -6.48 -12.75
N PRO A 21 5.58 -7.07 -11.61
CA PRO A 21 5.45 -6.39 -10.34
C PRO A 21 6.24 -5.09 -10.31
N ALA A 22 5.70 -4.10 -9.60
CA ALA A 22 6.38 -2.81 -9.42
C ALA A 22 7.20 -2.88 -8.14
N ALA A 23 8.51 -3.04 -8.28
CA ALA A 23 9.42 -3.17 -7.17
C ALA A 23 9.96 -1.81 -6.72
N ASP A 24 10.36 -1.74 -5.47
CA ASP A 24 11.02 -0.57 -4.88
C ASP A 24 10.15 0.69 -4.89
N VAL A 25 8.83 0.51 -4.76
CA VAL A 25 7.88 1.61 -4.65
C VAL A 25 7.66 1.92 -3.18
N ALA A 26 7.86 3.16 -2.79
CA ALA A 26 7.63 3.57 -1.41
C ALA A 26 6.14 3.64 -1.13
N VAL A 27 5.72 3.07 -0.01
CA VAL A 27 4.33 3.03 0.42
C VAL A 27 4.27 3.47 1.88
N THR A 28 3.38 4.40 2.17
CA THR A 28 3.21 4.92 3.52
C THR A 28 1.82 4.56 4.03
N LEU A 29 1.75 4.05 5.26
CA LEU A 29 0.48 3.79 5.94
C LEU A 29 0.18 4.95 6.87
N GLU A 30 -1.04 5.50 6.76
CA GLU A 30 -1.48 6.61 7.58
C GLU A 30 -2.84 6.30 8.19
N LYS A 31 -3.08 6.84 9.38
CA LYS A 31 -4.36 6.72 10.08
C LYS A 31 -5.03 8.10 10.11
N LYS A 32 -6.33 8.12 9.85
CA LYS A 32 -7.09 9.36 9.94
C LYS A 32 -7.20 9.81 11.40
N ALA A 33 -6.84 11.05 11.65
CA ALA A 33 -6.92 11.68 12.95
C ALA A 33 -7.77 12.95 12.85
N ASP A 34 -8.06 13.57 14.00
CA ASP A 34 -8.94 14.75 14.03
C ASP A 34 -8.41 15.90 13.18
N ASN A 35 -7.10 16.07 13.12
CA ASN A 35 -6.46 17.17 12.42
C ASN A 35 -5.78 16.75 11.12
N GLY A 36 -6.10 15.58 10.60
CA GLY A 36 -5.50 15.11 9.35
C GLY A 36 -5.05 13.66 9.45
N TRP A 37 -3.92 13.36 8.83
CA TRP A 37 -3.43 11.99 8.74
C TRP A 37 -2.14 11.82 9.55
N LEU A 38 -2.10 10.75 10.34
CA LEU A 38 -0.94 10.39 11.14
C LEU A 38 -0.20 9.24 10.47
N GLN A 39 1.07 9.46 10.12
CA GLN A 39 1.88 8.41 9.52
C GLN A 39 2.19 7.33 10.56
N LEU A 40 1.88 6.09 10.23
CA LEU A 40 2.14 4.95 11.10
C LEU A 40 3.36 4.16 10.69
N ASN A 41 3.58 4.01 9.40
CA ASN A 41 4.68 3.19 8.89
C ASN A 41 4.97 3.54 7.44
N THR A 42 6.16 3.20 7.00
CA THR A 42 6.53 3.32 5.59
C THR A 42 7.44 2.16 5.23
N ALA A 43 7.33 1.70 3.99
CA ALA A 43 8.13 0.59 3.49
C ALA A 43 8.20 0.68 1.97
N LYS A 44 9.02 -0.17 1.37
CA LYS A 44 9.12 -0.26 -0.08
C LYS A 44 8.74 -1.66 -0.54
N THR A 45 8.14 -1.75 -1.71
CA THR A 45 7.80 -3.05 -2.27
C THR A 45 9.05 -3.83 -2.60
N ASP A 46 8.95 -5.15 -2.44
CA ASP A 46 10.06 -6.05 -2.76
C ASP A 46 10.09 -6.36 -4.27
N LYS A 47 10.93 -7.31 -4.67
CA LYS A 47 11.06 -7.68 -6.07
C LYS A 47 9.77 -8.21 -6.69
N ASP A 48 8.86 -8.69 -5.84
CA ASP A 48 7.56 -9.19 -6.29
C ASP A 48 6.47 -8.12 -6.22
N GLY A 49 6.85 -6.88 -5.95
CA GLY A 49 5.91 -5.77 -5.85
C GLY A 49 5.06 -5.81 -4.61
N ARG A 50 5.51 -6.49 -3.57
CA ARG A 50 4.71 -6.73 -2.37
C ARG A 50 5.34 -6.14 -1.12
N ILE A 51 4.49 -5.72 -0.20
CA ILE A 51 4.85 -5.48 1.18
C ILE A 51 3.96 -6.40 1.99
N LYS A 52 4.54 -7.45 2.56
CA LYS A 52 3.77 -8.47 3.27
C LYS A 52 3.33 -8.01 4.65
N ALA A 53 4.02 -7.05 5.24
CA ALA A 53 3.79 -6.61 6.61
C ALA A 53 3.93 -5.09 6.68
N LEU A 54 2.87 -4.38 6.32
CA LEU A 54 2.87 -2.92 6.36
C LEU A 54 2.34 -2.39 7.69
N TRP A 55 1.60 -3.18 8.44
CA TRP A 55 1.10 -2.76 9.74
C TRP A 55 2.25 -2.72 10.75
N PRO A 56 2.40 -1.62 11.50
CA PRO A 56 3.47 -1.55 12.51
C PRO A 56 3.19 -2.50 13.68
N GLU A 57 4.20 -2.74 14.49
CA GLU A 57 4.08 -3.61 15.66
C GLU A 57 3.30 -2.90 16.75
N GLN A 58 2.01 -2.81 16.57
CA GLN A 58 1.11 -2.21 17.56
C GLN A 58 -0.26 -2.85 17.39
N THR A 59 -1.10 -2.66 18.39
CA THR A 59 -2.45 -3.18 18.35
C THR A 59 -3.25 -2.48 17.25
N ALA A 60 -3.92 -3.27 16.43
CA ALA A 60 -4.78 -2.72 15.40
C ALA A 60 -6.04 -2.13 16.04
N THR A 61 -6.51 -1.02 15.48
CA THR A 61 -7.74 -0.38 15.92
C THR A 61 -8.64 -0.16 14.71
N THR A 62 -9.95 -0.10 14.98
CA THR A 62 -10.90 0.22 13.92
C THR A 62 -10.78 1.68 13.52
N GLY A 63 -11.13 2.00 12.30
CA GLY A 63 -11.10 3.37 11.82
C GLY A 63 -10.74 3.45 10.36
N ASP A 64 -10.51 4.66 9.90
CA ASP A 64 -10.15 4.93 8.52
C ASP A 64 -8.64 5.08 8.41
N TYR A 65 -8.09 4.44 7.40
CA TYR A 65 -6.66 4.43 7.13
C TYR A 65 -6.46 4.68 5.65
N ARG A 66 -5.26 5.06 5.27
CA ARG A 66 -4.92 5.12 3.86
C ARG A 66 -3.50 4.63 3.64
N VAL A 67 -3.29 4.04 2.47
CA VAL A 67 -1.94 3.72 2.00
C VAL A 67 -1.64 4.67 0.85
N VAL A 68 -0.49 5.32 0.91
CA VAL A 68 -0.08 6.29 -0.10
C VAL A 68 1.05 5.65 -0.91
N PHE A 69 0.80 5.41 -2.18
CA PHE A 69 1.78 4.80 -3.08
C PHE A 69 2.54 5.92 -3.79
N LYS A 70 3.86 5.96 -3.59
CA LYS A 70 4.73 6.97 -4.20
C LYS A 70 5.11 6.57 -5.63
N THR A 71 4.12 6.50 -6.49
CA THR A 71 4.29 5.96 -7.83
C THR A 71 5.01 6.90 -8.79
N GLY A 72 4.94 8.21 -8.53
CA GLY A 72 5.67 9.17 -9.35
C GLY A 72 7.17 8.94 -9.33
N ASP A 73 7.73 8.64 -8.16
CA ASP A 73 9.15 8.35 -8.04
C ASP A 73 9.53 7.06 -8.78
N TYR A 74 8.64 6.07 -8.73
CA TYR A 74 8.86 4.82 -9.44
C TYR A 74 8.97 5.04 -10.95
N PHE A 75 8.04 5.80 -11.53
CA PHE A 75 8.07 6.08 -12.95
C PHE A 75 9.23 7.01 -13.33
N LYS A 76 9.54 7.97 -12.46
CA LYS A 76 10.63 8.90 -12.72
C LYS A 76 11.97 8.18 -12.88
N LYS A 77 12.21 7.14 -12.08
CA LYS A 77 13.43 6.34 -12.19
C LYS A 77 13.55 5.64 -13.53
N GLN A 78 12.45 5.47 -14.25
CA GLN A 78 12.41 4.84 -15.55
C GLN A 78 12.31 5.86 -16.68
N ASN A 79 12.49 7.15 -16.37
CA ASN A 79 12.33 8.26 -17.31
C ASN A 79 10.93 8.32 -17.90
N LEU A 80 9.93 7.92 -17.13
CA LEU A 80 8.54 7.98 -17.53
C LEU A 80 7.81 9.00 -16.68
N GLU A 81 6.81 9.65 -17.28
CA GLU A 81 5.95 10.57 -16.54
C GLU A 81 4.76 9.83 -15.97
N SER A 82 4.30 10.27 -14.80
CA SER A 82 3.10 9.75 -14.21
C SER A 82 2.10 10.88 -14.04
N PHE A 83 0.87 10.66 -14.47
CA PHE A 83 -0.18 11.65 -14.25
C PHE A 83 -0.52 11.76 -12.76
N PHE A 84 -0.38 10.68 -12.03
CA PHE A 84 -0.63 10.64 -10.58
C PHE A 84 0.70 10.46 -9.85
N PRO A 85 1.31 11.52 -9.31
CA PRO A 85 2.61 11.39 -8.63
C PRO A 85 2.52 10.61 -7.33
N GLU A 86 1.35 10.60 -6.71
CA GLU A 86 1.07 9.80 -5.52
C GLU A 86 -0.34 9.26 -5.64
N ILE A 87 -0.56 8.06 -5.16
CA ILE A 87 -1.88 7.45 -5.17
C ILE A 87 -2.27 7.09 -3.75
N PRO A 88 -3.09 7.92 -3.09
CA PRO A 88 -3.63 7.56 -1.78
C PRO A 88 -4.85 6.65 -1.94
N VAL A 89 -4.87 5.56 -1.21
CA VAL A 89 -6.00 4.64 -1.19
C VAL A 89 -6.54 4.58 0.23
N GLU A 90 -7.69 5.19 0.45
CA GLU A 90 -8.33 5.18 1.75
C GLU A 90 -9.16 3.93 1.92
N PHE A 91 -9.07 3.31 3.10
CA PHE A 91 -9.84 2.11 3.38
C PHE A 91 -10.25 2.11 4.86
N HIS A 92 -11.26 1.31 5.17
CA HIS A 92 -11.82 1.25 6.50
C HIS A 92 -11.56 -0.11 7.13
N ILE A 93 -11.04 -0.10 8.35
CA ILE A 93 -10.86 -1.31 9.14
C ILE A 93 -12.01 -1.39 10.14
N ASN A 94 -12.87 -2.38 9.96
CA ASN A 94 -14.00 -2.60 10.87
C ASN A 94 -13.82 -3.82 11.75
N LYS A 95 -12.87 -4.69 11.44
CA LYS A 95 -12.55 -5.88 12.23
C LYS A 95 -11.05 -6.03 12.34
N VAL A 96 -10.54 -5.96 13.57
CA VAL A 96 -9.09 -5.97 13.79
C VAL A 96 -8.48 -7.36 13.70
N ASN A 97 -9.31 -8.40 13.64
CA ASN A 97 -8.84 -9.78 13.54
C ASN A 97 -8.86 -10.31 12.10
N GLU A 98 -9.12 -9.45 11.11
CA GLU A 98 -9.10 -9.84 9.71
C GLU A 98 -7.82 -9.34 9.04
N HIS A 99 -7.46 -10.04 7.98
CA HIS A 99 -6.35 -9.61 7.13
C HIS A 99 -6.88 -8.69 6.03
N TYR A 100 -6.19 -7.59 5.80
CA TYR A 100 -6.52 -6.64 4.74
C TYR A 100 -5.41 -6.64 3.70
N HIS A 101 -5.79 -6.76 2.46
CA HIS A 101 -4.85 -6.75 1.35
C HIS A 101 -5.32 -5.70 0.34
N VAL A 102 -4.41 -4.79 -0.01
CA VAL A 102 -4.72 -3.69 -0.93
C VAL A 102 -3.85 -3.84 -2.18
N PRO A 103 -4.34 -4.49 -3.22
CA PRO A 103 -3.61 -4.56 -4.49
C PRO A 103 -3.84 -3.30 -5.31
N LEU A 104 -2.82 -2.91 -6.06
CA LEU A 104 -2.86 -1.75 -6.94
C LEU A 104 -2.45 -2.17 -8.34
N LEU A 105 -3.29 -1.86 -9.32
CA LEU A 105 -2.97 -2.04 -10.73
C LEU A 105 -2.55 -0.67 -11.27
N LEU A 106 -1.30 -0.54 -11.66
CA LEU A 106 -0.67 0.75 -11.89
C LEU A 106 -0.32 0.96 -13.36
N SER A 107 -0.60 2.17 -13.87
CA SER A 107 -0.10 2.63 -15.16
C SER A 107 0.29 4.10 -15.03
N GLN A 108 0.87 4.66 -16.10
CA GLN A 108 1.31 6.06 -16.08
C GLN A 108 0.14 7.03 -15.92
N TYR A 109 -1.01 6.70 -16.46
CA TYR A 109 -2.13 7.63 -16.56
C TYR A 109 -3.39 7.15 -15.85
N GLY A 110 -3.30 6.06 -15.10
CA GLY A 110 -4.45 5.56 -14.39
C GLY A 110 -4.07 4.47 -13.42
N TYR A 111 -5.01 4.06 -12.60
CA TYR A 111 -4.78 2.98 -11.65
C TYR A 111 -6.11 2.38 -11.23
N SER A 112 -6.06 1.20 -10.66
CA SER A 112 -7.22 0.53 -10.11
C SER A 112 -6.82 -0.17 -8.82
N THR A 113 -7.72 -0.22 -7.88
CA THR A 113 -7.47 -0.88 -6.60
C THR A 113 -8.74 -1.56 -6.13
N TYR A 114 -8.57 -2.59 -5.29
CA TYR A 114 -9.70 -3.33 -4.75
C TYR A 114 -9.27 -3.99 -3.46
N ARG A 115 -10.22 -4.57 -2.72
CA ARG A 115 -9.88 -5.35 -1.53
C ARG A 115 -9.55 -6.78 -1.94
N GLY A 116 -8.31 -7.17 -1.74
CA GLY A 116 -7.86 -8.53 -2.03
C GLY A 116 -8.19 -9.51 -0.91
N SER A 117 -8.02 -10.76 -1.19
CA SER A 117 -8.24 -11.83 -0.21
C SER A 117 -7.00 -12.09 0.62
#